data_3e3bd55d248332cf0cdaf4801fbfa6c3
#
_entry.id   3e3bd55d248332cf0cdaf4801fbfa6c3
#
_cell.length_a   1.000
_cell.length_b   1.000
_cell.length_c   1.000
_cell.angle_alpha   90.00
_cell.angle_beta   90.00
_cell.angle_gamma   90.00
#
_symmetry.space_group_name_H-M   'P 1'
#
loop_
_entity.id
_entity.type
_entity.pdbx_description
1 polymer ?
#
loop_
_entity_poly.entity_id
_entity_poly.type
_entity_poly.pdbx_seq_one_letter_code
_entity_poly.pdbx_strand_id
1 'polypeptide(L)'
;HARINPNVFGYNFTRDEIKKAFEIYNEDIDKAHKTYASYNLPSVYALMLTNKDSVTRVYYGDLYRENGHYMAKKTPYFDAIDTLLRARIKYVAGGQDMEVKKVGNDGLLTSVRYGKGANNRTDLGTSETRTQGMGVIMTNNYDFRLGSNETVTMNMGRAHRNQLYRPLLLTTKDGIATYLNDSDVPKNLLKRTDWNGNLTFNANDVFGVENVQVSGYLGVWVPYGAKANQDARTQPSNRANSDGQVYKSSAALDSQVMYEAFSNFQAFADDQPELYMNRVLAKNTDLLK
;
A
#
# COMPACT_ATOMS: atom_id res chain seq x y z
N HIS A 1 21.21 7.25 8.47
CA HIS A 1 22.51 7.13 9.13
C HIS A 1 23.68 7.49 8.21
N ALA A 2 23.81 6.87 7.05
CA ALA A 2 24.88 7.15 6.09
C ALA A 2 24.90 8.61 5.58
N ARG A 3 23.75 9.29 5.58
CA ARG A 3 23.66 10.71 5.19
C ARG A 3 24.12 11.68 6.28
N ILE A 4 24.07 11.26 7.56
CA ILE A 4 24.50 12.10 8.68
C ILE A 4 26.01 12.13 8.77
N ASN A 5 26.69 11.03 8.48
CA ASN A 5 28.15 10.98 8.42
C ASN A 5 28.64 9.89 7.44
N PRO A 6 28.63 10.15 6.13
CA PRO A 6 28.93 9.15 5.10
C PRO A 6 30.38 8.69 5.09
N ASN A 7 31.28 9.41 5.76
CA ASN A 7 32.74 9.18 5.66
C ASN A 7 33.34 8.47 6.85
N VAL A 8 32.55 8.08 7.85
CA VAL A 8 33.08 7.47 9.07
C VAL A 8 32.75 6.00 9.12
N PHE A 9 33.51 5.20 8.40
CA PHE A 9 33.53 3.74 8.55
C PHE A 9 34.16 3.39 9.92
N GLY A 10 33.40 2.69 10.76
CA GLY A 10 33.88 2.21 12.06
C GLY A 10 33.69 3.19 13.22
N TYR A 11 32.96 4.30 13.01
CA TYR A 11 32.58 5.17 14.11
C TYR A 11 31.50 4.53 14.99
N ASN A 12 31.76 4.42 16.26
CA ASN A 12 30.78 3.98 17.24
C ASN A 12 29.92 5.17 17.66
N PHE A 13 28.71 5.26 17.16
CA PHE A 13 27.76 6.29 17.58
C PHE A 13 27.44 6.16 19.06
N THR A 14 27.47 7.26 19.77
CA THR A 14 26.95 7.33 21.13
C THR A 14 25.44 7.23 21.14
N ARG A 15 24.88 6.84 22.29
CA ARG A 15 23.41 6.76 22.46
C ARG A 15 22.74 8.11 22.18
N ASP A 16 23.36 9.21 22.59
CA ASP A 16 22.81 10.55 22.42
C ASP A 16 22.83 10.99 20.96
N GLU A 17 23.90 10.65 20.21
CA GLU A 17 23.95 10.90 18.76
C GLU A 17 22.89 10.12 18.00
N ILE A 18 22.67 8.85 18.36
CA ILE A 18 21.61 8.03 17.77
C ILE A 18 20.23 8.64 18.08
N LYS A 19 19.99 9.02 19.33
CA LYS A 19 18.74 9.67 19.75
C LYS A 19 18.51 10.96 18.96
N LYS A 20 19.51 11.80 18.85
CA LYS A 20 19.44 13.06 18.09
C LYS A 20 19.17 12.83 16.60
N ALA A 21 19.76 11.79 16.01
CA ALA A 21 19.51 11.41 14.64
C ALA A 21 18.03 11.02 14.41
N PHE A 22 17.43 10.25 15.33
CA PHE A 22 16.02 9.91 15.27
C PHE A 22 15.10 11.13 15.46
N GLU A 23 15.44 12.04 16.35
CA GLU A 23 14.67 13.28 16.52
C GLU A 23 14.64 14.07 15.21
N ILE A 24 15.80 14.33 14.59
CA ILE A 24 15.91 15.04 13.32
C ILE A 24 15.14 14.31 12.21
N TYR A 25 15.26 13.00 12.13
CA TYR A 25 14.55 12.20 11.12
C TYR A 25 13.03 12.25 11.32
N ASN A 26 12.57 12.14 12.57
CA ASN A 26 11.15 12.20 12.90
C ASN A 26 10.52 13.58 12.63
N GLU A 27 11.27 14.65 12.87
CA GLU A 27 10.86 16.01 12.51
C GLU A 27 10.76 16.18 10.98
N ASP A 28 11.72 15.61 10.26
CA ASP A 28 11.77 15.73 8.80
C ASP A 28 10.68 14.90 8.09
N ILE A 29 10.28 13.76 8.66
CA ILE A 29 9.16 12.96 8.16
C ILE A 29 7.86 13.77 8.06
N ASP A 30 7.62 14.69 8.99
CA ASP A 30 6.40 15.50 9.04
C ASP A 30 6.39 16.70 8.09
N LYS A 31 7.51 16.97 7.42
CA LYS A 31 7.61 18.08 6.46
C LYS A 31 7.15 17.64 5.07
N ALA A 32 6.54 18.55 4.34
CA ALA A 32 6.30 18.36 2.91
C ALA A 32 7.62 18.36 2.15
N HIS A 33 8.48 19.36 2.39
CA HIS A 33 9.84 19.39 1.83
C HIS A 33 10.84 18.73 2.79
N LYS A 34 11.36 17.57 2.39
CA LYS A 34 12.20 16.70 3.22
C LYS A 34 13.69 16.88 2.90
N THR A 35 14.51 16.85 3.94
CA THR A 35 15.98 16.93 3.81
C THR A 35 16.63 15.55 3.94
N TYR A 36 16.14 14.73 4.85
CA TYR A 36 16.75 13.43 5.22
C TYR A 36 15.83 12.24 4.96
N ALA A 37 14.53 12.40 5.18
CA ALA A 37 13.56 11.35 4.99
C ALA A 37 13.30 11.08 3.51
N SER A 38 12.86 9.87 3.19
CA SER A 38 12.54 9.50 1.82
C SER A 38 11.19 10.08 1.40
N TYR A 39 11.12 10.52 0.15
CA TYR A 39 9.85 10.87 -0.50
C TYR A 39 9.14 9.62 -1.03
N ASN A 40 7.84 9.76 -1.25
CA ASN A 40 7.05 8.81 -2.03
C ASN A 40 7.07 7.37 -1.50
N LEU A 41 7.26 7.14 -0.20
CA LEU A 41 7.18 5.80 0.38
C LEU A 41 5.89 5.07 0.02
N PRO A 42 4.69 5.69 0.10
CA PRO A 42 3.46 5.04 -0.34
C PRO A 42 3.49 4.58 -1.80
N SER A 43 4.11 5.35 -2.69
CA SER A 43 4.25 5.00 -4.10
C SER A 43 5.18 3.80 -4.31
N VAL A 44 6.29 3.75 -3.57
CA VAL A 44 7.20 2.59 -3.59
C VAL A 44 6.47 1.34 -3.10
N TYR A 45 5.73 1.42 -1.99
CA TYR A 45 4.94 0.30 -1.49
C TYR A 45 3.80 -0.08 -2.44
N ALA A 46 3.18 0.87 -3.13
CA ALA A 46 2.17 0.56 -4.14
C ALA A 46 2.76 -0.32 -5.26
N LEU A 47 3.95 -0.01 -5.76
CA LEU A 47 4.63 -0.84 -6.75
C LEU A 47 5.04 -2.19 -6.18
N MET A 48 5.69 -2.22 -5.02
CA MET A 48 6.21 -3.44 -4.42
C MET A 48 5.10 -4.41 -4.04
N LEU A 49 4.04 -3.94 -3.38
CA LEU A 49 2.94 -4.77 -2.90
C LEU A 49 2.02 -5.26 -4.03
N THR A 50 2.05 -4.61 -5.19
CA THR A 50 1.28 -5.04 -6.37
C THR A 50 2.08 -5.89 -7.34
N ASN A 51 3.41 -5.89 -7.22
CA ASN A 51 4.28 -6.63 -8.13
C ASN A 51 4.02 -8.14 -8.06
N LYS A 52 4.02 -8.78 -9.26
CA LYS A 52 3.76 -10.21 -9.41
C LYS A 52 4.88 -11.08 -8.88
N ASP A 53 6.13 -10.66 -9.12
CA ASP A 53 7.30 -11.50 -8.95
C ASP A 53 8.12 -11.17 -7.68
N SER A 54 7.60 -10.26 -6.83
CA SER A 54 8.30 -9.85 -5.60
C SER A 54 7.74 -10.52 -4.35
N VAL A 55 8.66 -10.96 -3.48
CA VAL A 55 8.38 -11.25 -2.08
C VAL A 55 8.60 -9.98 -1.28
N THR A 56 7.52 -9.29 -0.98
CA THR A 56 7.58 -7.96 -0.38
C THR A 56 7.67 -8.03 1.14
N ARG A 57 8.57 -7.25 1.69
CA ARG A 57 8.66 -6.98 3.13
C ARG A 57 8.31 -5.53 3.39
N VAL A 58 7.45 -5.28 4.37
CA VAL A 58 7.19 -3.93 4.87
C VAL A 58 8.10 -3.69 6.06
N TYR A 59 8.86 -2.59 6.00
CA TYR A 59 9.72 -2.20 7.10
C TYR A 59 8.88 -1.52 8.17
N TYR A 60 9.01 -1.95 9.42
CA TYR A 60 8.19 -1.42 10.50
C TYR A 60 8.43 0.07 10.76
N GLY A 61 9.64 0.57 10.51
CA GLY A 61 10.01 1.98 10.65
C GLY A 61 9.31 2.91 9.66
N ASP A 62 8.73 2.35 8.56
CA ASP A 62 7.89 3.11 7.63
C ASP A 62 6.44 3.22 8.13
N LEU A 63 6.03 2.32 9.03
CA LEU A 63 4.72 2.32 9.68
C LEU A 63 4.71 3.11 10.98
N TYR A 64 5.75 2.95 11.80
CA TYR A 64 5.82 3.51 13.14
C TYR A 64 7.12 4.27 13.38
N ARG A 65 7.02 5.35 14.12
CA ARG A 65 8.18 6.18 14.48
C ARG A 65 9.00 5.49 15.55
N GLU A 66 10.31 5.57 15.38
CA GLU A 66 11.26 5.22 16.42
C GLU A 66 11.44 6.42 17.36
N ASN A 67 11.11 6.27 18.62
CA ASN A 67 11.30 7.28 19.66
C ASN A 67 11.84 6.67 20.96
N GLY A 68 12.45 5.48 20.87
CA GLY A 68 12.87 4.69 22.02
C GLY A 68 11.78 3.75 22.55
N HIS A 69 10.56 3.81 21.97
CA HIS A 69 9.45 2.92 22.27
C HIS A 69 8.95 2.34 20.94
N TYR A 70 9.00 1.04 20.78
CA TYR A 70 8.59 0.37 19.55
C TYR A 70 7.11 0.62 19.25
N MET A 71 6.81 0.98 18.00
CA MET A 71 5.44 1.12 17.47
C MET A 71 4.54 2.10 18.26
N ALA A 72 5.14 3.06 18.97
CA ALA A 72 4.37 3.97 19.82
C ALA A 72 3.57 5.00 19.03
N LYS A 73 4.07 5.44 17.88
CA LYS A 73 3.45 6.49 17.08
C LYS A 73 3.50 6.16 15.61
N LYS A 74 2.37 6.22 14.92
CA LYS A 74 2.27 6.04 13.48
C LYS A 74 3.06 7.11 12.72
N THR A 75 3.66 6.71 11.60
CA THR A 75 4.17 7.64 10.61
C THR A 75 3.04 8.23 9.78
N PRO A 76 3.25 9.33 9.04
CA PRO A 76 2.28 9.83 8.07
C PRO A 76 1.92 8.82 6.96
N TYR A 77 2.77 7.81 6.75
CA TYR A 77 2.60 6.80 5.69
C TYR A 77 1.77 5.59 6.12
N PHE A 78 1.50 5.45 7.43
CA PHE A 78 0.88 4.25 8.00
C PHE A 78 -0.41 3.85 7.28
N ASP A 79 -1.37 4.78 7.17
CA ASP A 79 -2.71 4.46 6.63
C ASP A 79 -2.64 4.06 5.15
N ALA A 80 -1.77 4.69 4.37
CA ALA A 80 -1.55 4.33 2.98
C ALA A 80 -0.92 2.92 2.86
N ILE A 81 0.12 2.62 3.63
CA ILE A 81 0.80 1.32 3.59
C ILE A 81 -0.11 0.20 4.09
N ASP A 82 -0.83 0.40 5.21
CA ASP A 82 -1.79 -0.59 5.73
C ASP A 82 -2.92 -0.86 4.73
N THR A 83 -3.42 0.18 4.08
CA THR A 83 -4.42 0.04 3.01
C THR A 83 -3.89 -0.79 1.85
N LEU A 84 -2.64 -0.59 1.43
CA LEU A 84 -2.01 -1.38 0.38
C LEU A 84 -1.78 -2.84 0.79
N LEU A 85 -1.42 -3.11 2.04
CA LEU A 85 -1.31 -4.47 2.57
C LEU A 85 -2.65 -5.21 2.49
N ARG A 86 -3.74 -4.55 2.87
CA ARG A 86 -5.10 -5.09 2.75
C ARG A 86 -5.46 -5.34 1.28
N ALA A 87 -5.12 -4.39 0.40
CA ALA A 87 -5.37 -4.52 -1.02
C ALA A 87 -4.61 -5.68 -1.66
N ARG A 88 -3.37 -5.93 -1.25
CA ARG A 88 -2.59 -7.07 -1.74
C ARG A 88 -3.32 -8.38 -1.51
N ILE A 89 -3.90 -8.58 -0.34
CA ILE A 89 -4.63 -9.80 -0.01
C ILE A 89 -5.91 -9.92 -0.83
N LYS A 90 -6.62 -8.81 -1.03
CA LYS A 90 -7.96 -8.80 -1.60
C LYS A 90 -7.97 -8.73 -3.12
N TYR A 91 -7.11 -7.93 -3.74
CA TYR A 91 -7.21 -7.56 -5.15
C TYR A 91 -6.04 -8.01 -6.01
N VAL A 92 -4.86 -8.26 -5.43
CA VAL A 92 -3.65 -8.53 -6.21
C VAL A 92 -3.60 -9.98 -6.66
N ALA A 93 -3.95 -10.24 -7.91
CA ALA A 93 -3.90 -11.56 -8.54
C ALA A 93 -3.77 -11.44 -10.06
N GLY A 94 -3.49 -12.57 -10.72
CA GLY A 94 -3.39 -12.66 -12.17
C GLY A 94 -2.08 -12.11 -12.74
N GLY A 95 -2.05 -11.92 -14.05
CA GLY A 95 -0.93 -11.32 -14.76
C GLY A 95 -0.70 -9.87 -14.40
N GLN A 96 0.46 -9.34 -14.79
CA GLN A 96 0.85 -7.95 -14.59
C GLN A 96 1.25 -7.32 -15.91
N ASP A 97 0.91 -6.04 -16.07
CA ASP A 97 1.43 -5.17 -17.12
C ASP A 97 1.90 -3.86 -16.50
N MET A 98 3.03 -3.36 -16.93
CA MET A 98 3.60 -2.08 -16.48
C MET A 98 3.96 -1.26 -17.69
N GLU A 99 3.55 -0.01 -17.70
CA GLU A 99 3.74 0.88 -18.84
C GLU A 99 4.10 2.30 -18.39
N VAL A 100 5.07 2.89 -19.04
CA VAL A 100 5.38 4.31 -18.87
C VAL A 100 4.65 5.09 -19.95
N LYS A 101 3.69 5.90 -19.53
CA LYS A 101 2.97 6.84 -20.38
C LYS A 101 3.74 8.15 -20.43
N LYS A 102 4.20 8.56 -21.61
CA LYS A 102 4.81 9.87 -21.78
C LYS A 102 3.72 10.94 -21.92
N VAL A 103 3.91 12.04 -21.20
CA VAL A 103 3.07 13.24 -21.27
C VAL A 103 4.01 14.43 -21.35
N GLY A 104 4.17 14.98 -22.53
CA GLY A 104 5.21 15.98 -22.78
C GLY A 104 6.61 15.43 -22.49
N ASN A 105 7.34 16.09 -21.58
CA ASN A 105 8.66 15.65 -21.11
C ASN A 105 8.60 14.75 -19.88
N ASP A 106 7.42 14.56 -19.31
CA ASP A 106 7.20 13.80 -18.09
C ASP A 106 6.69 12.38 -18.37
N GLY A 107 6.74 11.54 -17.36
CA GLY A 107 6.25 10.17 -17.41
C GLY A 107 5.29 9.86 -16.27
N LEU A 108 4.24 9.13 -16.61
CA LEU A 108 3.39 8.44 -15.66
C LEU A 108 3.67 6.95 -15.76
N LEU A 109 3.97 6.31 -14.63
CA LEU A 109 4.02 4.87 -14.55
C LEU A 109 2.63 4.32 -14.25
N THR A 110 2.18 3.35 -15.03
CA THR A 110 1.00 2.54 -14.74
C THR A 110 1.41 1.11 -14.48
N SER A 111 0.82 0.47 -13.47
CA SER A 111 0.99 -0.94 -13.17
C SER A 111 -0.37 -1.57 -12.92
N VAL A 112 -0.70 -2.63 -13.64
CA VAL A 112 -2.01 -3.28 -13.58
C VAL A 112 -1.85 -4.75 -13.23
N ARG A 113 -2.67 -5.23 -12.30
CA ARG A 113 -2.92 -6.65 -12.04
C ARG A 113 -4.30 -7.00 -12.58
N TYR A 114 -4.37 -8.04 -13.42
CA TYR A 114 -5.57 -8.38 -14.18
C TYR A 114 -6.64 -9.16 -13.42
N GLY A 115 -6.34 -9.61 -12.19
CA GLY A 115 -7.23 -10.48 -11.42
C GLY A 115 -7.03 -11.96 -11.72
N LYS A 116 -7.48 -12.82 -10.81
CA LYS A 116 -7.32 -14.27 -10.92
C LYS A 116 -8.00 -14.81 -12.19
N GLY A 117 -7.26 -15.61 -12.95
CA GLY A 117 -7.73 -16.20 -14.20
C GLY A 117 -7.57 -15.31 -15.45
N ALA A 118 -6.96 -14.13 -15.33
CA ALA A 118 -6.52 -13.31 -16.45
C ALA A 118 -5.01 -13.05 -16.34
N ASN A 119 -4.23 -13.35 -17.38
CA ASN A 119 -2.78 -13.24 -17.41
C ASN A 119 -2.29 -12.06 -18.26
N ASN A 120 -3.14 -11.55 -19.13
CA ASN A 120 -2.83 -10.45 -20.03
C ASN A 120 -4.10 -9.61 -20.33
N ARG A 121 -3.91 -8.50 -21.04
CA ARG A 121 -4.99 -7.54 -21.35
C ARG A 121 -6.11 -8.08 -22.26
N THR A 122 -5.89 -9.19 -22.97
CA THR A 122 -6.87 -9.75 -23.90
C THR A 122 -7.72 -10.88 -23.30
N ASP A 123 -7.30 -11.44 -22.18
CA ASP A 123 -8.04 -12.51 -21.49
C ASP A 123 -9.41 -12.01 -21.02
N LEU A 124 -10.42 -12.87 -21.21
CA LEU A 124 -11.79 -12.54 -20.82
C LEU A 124 -12.06 -12.80 -19.33
N GLY A 125 -11.23 -13.63 -18.72
CA GLY A 125 -11.35 -13.98 -17.31
C GLY A 125 -12.69 -14.65 -16.96
N THR A 126 -13.01 -14.65 -15.68
CA THR A 126 -14.25 -15.21 -15.11
C THR A 126 -14.99 -14.14 -14.29
N SER A 127 -16.13 -14.50 -13.70
CA SER A 127 -16.80 -13.63 -12.72
C SER A 127 -15.92 -13.34 -11.49
N GLU A 128 -15.08 -14.30 -11.09
CA GLU A 128 -14.11 -14.12 -10.00
C GLU A 128 -13.03 -13.12 -10.38
N THR A 129 -12.54 -13.14 -11.62
CA THR A 129 -11.57 -12.16 -12.13
C THR A 129 -12.05 -10.73 -11.90
N ARG A 130 -13.34 -10.47 -12.14
CA ARG A 130 -13.94 -9.14 -12.02
C ARG A 130 -14.02 -8.62 -10.58
N THR A 131 -13.84 -9.46 -9.59
CA THR A 131 -13.82 -9.06 -8.17
C THR A 131 -12.40 -8.76 -7.66
N GLN A 132 -11.41 -8.98 -8.48
CA GLN A 132 -10.00 -8.75 -8.20
C GLN A 132 -9.39 -7.85 -9.27
N GLY A 133 -8.08 -7.68 -9.22
CA GLY A 133 -7.36 -6.76 -10.09
C GLY A 133 -7.17 -5.40 -9.42
N MET A 134 -6.05 -4.77 -9.74
CA MET A 134 -5.69 -3.48 -9.17
C MET A 134 -4.85 -2.69 -10.16
N GLY A 135 -5.13 -1.41 -10.30
CA GLY A 135 -4.35 -0.48 -11.11
C GLY A 135 -3.66 0.56 -10.25
N VAL A 136 -2.40 0.78 -10.51
CA VAL A 136 -1.59 1.85 -9.91
C VAL A 136 -1.19 2.83 -11.01
N ILE A 137 -1.37 4.12 -10.77
CA ILE A 137 -0.90 5.20 -11.62
C ILE A 137 -0.13 6.20 -10.77
N MET A 138 1.09 6.56 -11.17
CA MET A 138 1.96 7.39 -10.35
C MET A 138 2.99 8.17 -11.15
N THR A 139 3.46 9.27 -10.58
CA THR A 139 4.65 10.02 -11.00
C THR A 139 5.38 10.59 -9.78
N ASN A 140 6.68 10.80 -9.93
CA ASN A 140 7.52 11.45 -8.91
C ASN A 140 7.73 12.96 -9.18
N ASN A 141 6.98 13.52 -10.12
CA ASN A 141 7.04 14.94 -10.44
C ASN A 141 5.88 15.69 -9.76
N TYR A 142 6.18 16.53 -8.78
CA TYR A 142 5.17 17.34 -8.08
C TYR A 142 4.57 18.45 -8.97
N ASP A 143 5.28 18.84 -10.03
CA ASP A 143 4.80 19.81 -11.00
C ASP A 143 4.06 19.18 -12.19
N PHE A 144 3.87 17.85 -12.16
CA PHE A 144 3.17 17.15 -13.23
C PHE A 144 1.76 17.69 -13.44
N ARG A 145 1.44 18.01 -14.70
CA ARG A 145 0.11 18.45 -15.14
C ARG A 145 -0.22 17.81 -16.48
N LEU A 146 -1.43 17.30 -16.60
CA LEU A 146 -2.02 17.00 -17.92
C LEU A 146 -2.55 18.29 -18.53
N GLY A 147 -2.39 18.45 -19.83
CA GLY A 147 -3.08 19.50 -20.57
C GLY A 147 -4.59 19.35 -20.48
N SER A 148 -5.33 20.43 -20.67
CA SER A 148 -6.80 20.45 -20.51
C SER A 148 -7.55 19.43 -21.38
N ASN A 149 -6.98 19.07 -22.53
CA ASN A 149 -7.54 18.09 -23.47
C ASN A 149 -6.78 16.77 -23.49
N GLU A 150 -5.79 16.60 -22.62
CA GLU A 150 -5.01 15.38 -22.54
C GLU A 150 -5.67 14.38 -21.61
N THR A 151 -5.55 13.12 -21.97
CA THR A 151 -6.00 12.00 -21.14
C THR A 151 -4.93 10.92 -21.09
N VAL A 152 -4.89 10.21 -19.98
CA VAL A 152 -4.08 9.00 -19.80
C VAL A 152 -4.98 7.82 -19.53
N THR A 153 -4.70 6.69 -20.17
CA THR A 153 -5.45 5.47 -19.99
C THR A 153 -4.61 4.41 -19.28
N MET A 154 -5.22 3.71 -18.35
CA MET A 154 -4.70 2.49 -17.73
C MET A 154 -5.57 1.32 -18.16
N ASN A 155 -4.98 0.33 -18.86
CA ASN A 155 -5.73 -0.79 -19.38
C ASN A 155 -5.85 -1.89 -18.32
N MET A 156 -7.04 -2.03 -17.74
CA MET A 156 -7.37 -3.03 -16.72
C MET A 156 -7.64 -4.43 -17.31
N GLY A 157 -7.57 -4.58 -18.64
CA GLY A 157 -7.82 -5.82 -19.36
C GLY A 157 -9.29 -6.02 -19.74
N ARG A 158 -9.52 -6.82 -20.79
CA ARG A 158 -10.86 -7.12 -21.32
C ARG A 158 -11.76 -7.86 -20.33
N ALA A 159 -11.19 -8.58 -19.37
CA ALA A 159 -11.93 -9.17 -18.25
C ALA A 159 -12.75 -8.12 -17.48
N HIS A 160 -12.23 -6.91 -17.42
CA HIS A 160 -12.81 -5.77 -16.69
C HIS A 160 -13.55 -4.78 -17.58
N ARG A 161 -13.97 -5.20 -18.77
CA ARG A 161 -14.76 -4.35 -19.68
C ARG A 161 -16.04 -3.84 -19.02
N ASN A 162 -16.37 -2.58 -19.26
CA ASN A 162 -17.57 -1.91 -18.75
C ASN A 162 -17.79 -2.13 -17.24
N GLN A 163 -16.72 -2.06 -16.46
CA GLN A 163 -16.73 -2.27 -15.02
C GLN A 163 -16.50 -0.98 -14.26
N LEU A 164 -17.19 -0.81 -13.14
CA LEU A 164 -17.01 0.32 -12.25
C LEU A 164 -15.79 0.10 -11.36
N TYR A 165 -14.95 1.12 -11.26
CA TYR A 165 -13.77 1.19 -10.41
C TYR A 165 -13.88 2.34 -9.42
N ARG A 166 -13.22 2.20 -8.29
CA ARG A 166 -13.08 3.22 -7.28
C ARG A 166 -11.62 3.42 -6.90
N PRO A 167 -11.25 4.61 -6.42
CA PRO A 167 -9.96 4.75 -5.78
C PRO A 167 -9.92 3.96 -4.46
N LEU A 168 -8.77 3.37 -4.20
CA LEU A 168 -8.39 2.83 -2.90
C LEU A 168 -7.48 3.83 -2.17
N LEU A 169 -6.52 4.39 -2.91
CA LEU A 169 -5.69 5.52 -2.52
C LEU A 169 -5.77 6.59 -3.59
N LEU A 170 -5.82 7.84 -3.19
CA LEU A 170 -5.81 8.97 -4.09
C LEU A 170 -5.06 10.14 -3.48
N THR A 171 -4.05 10.63 -4.21
CA THR A 171 -3.33 11.84 -3.82
C THR A 171 -4.25 13.05 -3.86
N THR A 172 -4.22 13.82 -2.79
CA THR A 172 -4.88 15.13 -2.66
C THR A 172 -3.84 16.19 -2.32
N LYS A 173 -4.26 17.44 -2.26
CA LYS A 173 -3.35 18.53 -1.84
C LYS A 173 -2.86 18.36 -0.40
N ASP A 174 -3.68 17.75 0.45
CA ASP A 174 -3.42 17.64 1.89
C ASP A 174 -2.76 16.31 2.29
N GLY A 175 -2.61 15.37 1.37
CA GLY A 175 -2.06 14.05 1.61
C GLY A 175 -2.70 12.98 0.74
N ILE A 176 -2.55 11.73 1.11
CA ILE A 176 -3.19 10.59 0.46
C ILE A 176 -4.51 10.27 1.18
N ALA A 177 -5.62 10.42 0.48
CA ALA A 177 -6.90 9.91 0.93
C ALA A 177 -6.96 8.38 0.76
N THR A 178 -7.48 7.68 1.77
CA THR A 178 -7.66 6.22 1.79
C THR A 178 -9.14 5.89 1.87
N TYR A 179 -9.59 4.96 1.01
CA TYR A 179 -10.98 4.54 0.94
C TYR A 179 -11.05 3.01 1.12
N LEU A 180 -11.28 2.56 2.33
CA LEU A 180 -11.29 1.12 2.65
C LEU A 180 -12.51 0.40 2.10
N ASN A 181 -13.68 1.05 2.14
CA ASN A 181 -14.95 0.47 1.69
C ASN A 181 -15.54 1.27 0.52
N ASP A 182 -16.41 0.64 -0.23
CA ASP A 182 -17.12 1.27 -1.35
C ASP A 182 -17.98 2.46 -0.89
N SER A 183 -18.56 2.39 0.31
CA SER A 183 -19.38 3.44 0.92
C SER A 183 -18.60 4.72 1.24
N ASP A 184 -17.29 4.60 1.42
CA ASP A 184 -16.43 5.72 1.81
C ASP A 184 -16.05 6.60 0.61
N VAL A 185 -16.32 6.12 -0.59
CA VAL A 185 -15.91 6.79 -1.84
C VAL A 185 -16.96 7.76 -2.33
N PRO A 186 -16.64 9.04 -2.52
CA PRO A 186 -17.52 9.98 -3.20
C PRO A 186 -17.87 9.50 -4.62
N LYS A 187 -19.14 9.58 -5.00
CA LYS A 187 -19.64 9.05 -6.28
C LYS A 187 -18.96 9.67 -7.51
N ASN A 188 -18.54 10.91 -7.41
CA ASN A 188 -17.82 11.62 -8.48
C ASN A 188 -16.40 11.11 -8.72
N LEU A 189 -15.84 10.32 -7.80
CA LEU A 189 -14.53 9.68 -7.96
C LEU A 189 -14.65 8.30 -8.61
N LEU A 190 -15.85 7.77 -8.80
CA LEU A 190 -16.05 6.49 -9.48
C LEU A 190 -15.76 6.63 -10.97
N LYS A 191 -15.06 5.64 -11.53
CA LYS A 191 -14.75 5.60 -12.95
C LYS A 191 -15.18 4.25 -13.54
N ARG A 192 -15.55 4.26 -14.82
CA ARG A 192 -15.92 3.05 -15.54
C ARG A 192 -14.95 2.79 -16.66
N THR A 193 -14.52 1.53 -16.78
CA THR A 193 -13.73 1.08 -17.93
C THR A 193 -14.60 1.04 -19.19
N ASP A 194 -13.97 1.23 -20.33
CA ASP A 194 -14.61 1.00 -21.64
C ASP A 194 -14.71 -0.50 -21.99
N TRP A 195 -15.13 -0.81 -23.23
CA TRP A 195 -15.24 -2.17 -23.75
C TRP A 195 -13.88 -2.88 -23.90
N ASN A 196 -12.78 -2.16 -23.93
CA ASN A 196 -11.43 -2.70 -23.99
C ASN A 196 -10.77 -2.81 -22.60
N GLY A 197 -11.49 -2.39 -21.56
CA GLY A 197 -10.98 -2.38 -20.19
C GLY A 197 -10.12 -1.15 -19.85
N ASN A 198 -10.19 -0.08 -20.65
CA ASN A 198 -9.43 1.13 -20.38
C ASN A 198 -10.12 1.99 -19.32
N LEU A 199 -9.38 2.36 -18.30
CA LEU A 199 -9.73 3.36 -17.30
C LEU A 199 -9.05 4.67 -17.68
N THR A 200 -9.83 5.72 -17.93
CA THR A 200 -9.31 6.99 -18.48
C THR A 200 -9.30 8.09 -17.42
N PHE A 201 -8.22 8.85 -17.39
CA PHE A 201 -7.94 9.93 -16.47
C PHE A 201 -7.68 11.22 -17.23
N ASN A 202 -8.18 12.33 -16.74
CA ASN A 202 -7.96 13.68 -17.28
C ASN A 202 -7.17 14.57 -16.30
N ALA A 203 -6.99 15.83 -16.64
CA ALA A 203 -6.22 16.79 -15.86
C ALA A 203 -6.73 17.01 -14.42
N ASN A 204 -8.02 16.77 -14.16
CA ASN A 204 -8.58 16.87 -12.81
C ASN A 204 -8.37 15.60 -11.98
N ASP A 205 -8.05 14.49 -12.63
CA ASP A 205 -7.87 13.20 -11.98
C ASP A 205 -6.40 12.95 -11.56
N VAL A 206 -5.46 13.47 -12.37
CA VAL A 206 -4.02 13.22 -12.20
C VAL A 206 -3.26 14.52 -12.25
N PHE A 207 -2.70 14.92 -11.14
CA PHE A 207 -1.89 16.12 -10.99
C PHE A 207 -0.86 15.94 -9.89
N GLY A 208 0.35 16.42 -10.11
CA GLY A 208 1.42 16.37 -9.12
C GLY A 208 1.14 17.34 -7.95
N VAL A 209 1.57 16.95 -6.78
CA VAL A 209 1.56 17.77 -5.56
C VAL A 209 2.80 17.50 -4.74
N GLU A 210 3.14 18.44 -3.86
CA GLU A 210 4.10 18.20 -2.80
C GLU A 210 3.39 18.32 -1.46
N ASN A 211 3.38 17.23 -0.70
CA ASN A 211 2.83 17.19 0.64
C ASN A 211 3.66 16.23 1.52
N VAL A 212 3.24 16.01 2.76
CA VAL A 212 3.97 15.17 3.73
C VAL A 212 4.20 13.73 3.24
N GLN A 213 3.33 13.19 2.40
CA GLN A 213 3.36 11.79 1.97
C GLN A 213 3.90 11.59 0.56
N VAL A 214 3.69 12.57 -0.32
CA VAL A 214 3.96 12.46 -1.76
C VAL A 214 4.60 13.73 -2.28
N SER A 215 5.64 13.56 -3.08
CA SER A 215 6.15 14.57 -4.03
C SER A 215 5.93 14.02 -5.44
N GLY A 216 4.74 14.29 -6.01
CA GLY A 216 4.25 13.69 -7.24
C GLY A 216 2.78 13.34 -7.17
N TYR A 217 2.41 12.17 -7.68
CA TYR A 217 1.05 11.64 -7.66
C TYR A 217 1.05 10.14 -7.43
N LEU A 218 0.06 9.66 -6.69
CA LEU A 218 -0.28 8.25 -6.53
C LEU A 218 -1.80 8.08 -6.58
N GLY A 219 -2.27 7.25 -7.50
CA GLY A 219 -3.64 6.75 -7.54
C GLY A 219 -3.65 5.24 -7.59
N VAL A 220 -4.42 4.59 -6.73
CA VAL A 220 -4.60 3.14 -6.71
C VAL A 220 -6.09 2.84 -6.87
N TRP A 221 -6.41 2.01 -7.86
CA TRP A 221 -7.78 1.76 -8.31
C TRP A 221 -8.13 0.29 -8.23
N VAL A 222 -9.31 -0.01 -7.69
CA VAL A 222 -9.82 -1.36 -7.47
C VAL A 222 -11.26 -1.50 -7.96
N PRO A 223 -11.74 -2.72 -8.29
CA PRO A 223 -13.12 -2.95 -8.66
C PRO A 223 -14.09 -2.48 -7.59
N TYR A 224 -15.12 -1.73 -7.98
CA TYR A 224 -16.24 -1.37 -7.12
C TYR A 224 -17.19 -2.56 -6.95
N GLY A 225 -17.72 -2.77 -5.76
CA GLY A 225 -18.61 -3.87 -5.44
C GLY A 225 -17.92 -5.23 -5.24
N ALA A 226 -16.57 -5.24 -5.08
CA ALA A 226 -15.85 -6.46 -4.77
C ALA A 226 -16.25 -7.00 -3.38
N LYS A 227 -16.52 -8.33 -3.32
CA LYS A 227 -17.03 -8.94 -2.09
C LYS A 227 -16.02 -8.89 -0.95
N ALA A 228 -16.48 -8.54 0.23
CA ALA A 228 -15.65 -8.44 1.45
C ALA A 228 -15.03 -9.78 1.86
N ASN A 229 -15.67 -10.91 1.52
CA ASN A 229 -15.17 -12.25 1.84
C ASN A 229 -13.86 -12.63 1.15
N GLN A 230 -13.36 -11.80 0.25
CA GLN A 230 -12.04 -11.96 -0.36
C GLN A 230 -10.90 -11.43 0.52
N ASP A 231 -11.20 -10.66 1.54
CA ASP A 231 -10.20 -10.20 2.50
C ASP A 231 -10.00 -11.24 3.61
N ALA A 232 -8.88 -11.94 3.55
CA ALA A 232 -8.53 -12.98 4.53
C ALA A 232 -8.50 -12.48 5.98
N ARG A 233 -8.33 -11.17 6.20
CA ARG A 233 -8.30 -10.57 7.53
C ARG A 233 -9.67 -10.19 8.06
N THR A 234 -10.68 -10.04 7.19
CA THR A 234 -12.04 -9.75 7.63
C THR A 234 -12.79 -10.97 8.12
N GLN A 235 -12.27 -12.18 7.83
CA GLN A 235 -12.92 -13.44 8.21
C GLN A 235 -11.96 -14.48 8.82
N PRO A 236 -11.06 -14.10 9.74
CA PRO A 236 -10.13 -15.07 10.33
C PRO A 236 -10.85 -16.14 11.15
N SER A 237 -11.91 -15.76 11.89
CA SER A 237 -12.69 -16.66 12.72
C SER A 237 -13.46 -17.71 11.91
N ASN A 238 -14.00 -17.34 10.74
CA ASN A 238 -14.72 -18.28 9.90
C ASN A 238 -13.80 -19.35 9.30
N ARG A 239 -12.56 -18.99 9.02
CA ARG A 239 -11.55 -19.96 8.58
C ARG A 239 -11.10 -20.87 9.71
N ALA A 240 -10.90 -20.32 10.89
CA ALA A 240 -10.52 -21.08 12.07
C ALA A 240 -11.62 -22.07 12.50
N ASN A 241 -12.88 -21.68 12.35
CA ASN A 241 -14.02 -22.47 12.80
C ASN A 241 -14.46 -23.53 11.77
N SER A 242 -14.08 -23.40 10.49
CA SER A 242 -14.60 -24.29 9.45
C SER A 242 -13.98 -25.68 9.47
N ASP A 243 -12.72 -25.81 9.90
CA ASP A 243 -12.03 -27.11 9.93
C ASP A 243 -10.97 -27.28 11.01
N GLY A 244 -10.72 -26.25 11.82
CA GLY A 244 -9.64 -26.26 12.82
C GLY A 244 -8.21 -26.37 12.24
N GLN A 245 -8.09 -26.39 10.89
CA GLN A 245 -6.83 -26.59 10.19
C GLN A 245 -6.22 -25.29 9.65
N VAL A 246 -6.99 -24.20 9.66
CA VAL A 246 -6.58 -22.93 9.05
C VAL A 246 -5.32 -22.37 9.71
N TYR A 247 -5.18 -22.60 11.01
CA TYR A 247 -3.96 -22.22 11.73
C TYR A 247 -2.73 -23.08 11.38
N LYS A 248 -2.93 -24.18 10.67
CA LYS A 248 -1.82 -25.01 10.18
C LYS A 248 -1.40 -24.64 8.74
N SER A 249 -2.11 -23.76 8.09
CA SER A 249 -1.68 -23.19 6.82
C SER A 249 -0.82 -21.97 7.10
N SER A 250 0.47 -22.04 6.80
CA SER A 250 1.45 -21.02 7.10
C SER A 250 1.00 -19.60 6.72
N ALA A 251 0.39 -19.43 5.56
CA ALA A 251 0.01 -18.10 5.06
C ALA A 251 -1.17 -17.45 5.84
N ALA A 252 -2.13 -18.23 6.30
CA ALA A 252 -3.25 -17.71 7.07
C ALA A 252 -2.82 -17.42 8.53
N LEU A 253 -1.88 -18.21 9.01
CA LEU A 253 -1.28 -18.08 10.31
C LEU A 253 -0.46 -16.81 10.42
N ASP A 254 0.47 -16.63 9.49
CA ASP A 254 1.39 -15.51 9.50
C ASP A 254 0.62 -14.18 9.45
N SER A 255 -0.44 -14.09 8.66
CA SER A 255 -1.24 -12.87 8.57
C SER A 255 -2.02 -12.56 9.85
N GLN A 256 -2.52 -13.57 10.55
CA GLN A 256 -3.25 -13.37 11.81
C GLN A 256 -2.32 -13.10 12.99
N VAL A 257 -1.24 -13.84 13.10
CA VAL A 257 -0.22 -13.62 14.13
C VAL A 257 0.39 -12.23 13.98
N MET A 258 0.70 -11.83 12.77
CA MET A 258 1.21 -10.49 12.48
C MET A 258 0.18 -9.40 12.83
N TYR A 259 -1.09 -9.60 12.46
CA TYR A 259 -2.13 -8.62 12.78
C TYR A 259 -2.37 -8.50 14.29
N GLU A 260 -2.47 -9.61 15.02
CA GLU A 260 -2.59 -9.60 16.47
C GLU A 260 -1.34 -9.02 17.13
N ALA A 261 -0.15 -9.35 16.61
CA ALA A 261 1.09 -8.78 17.08
C ALA A 261 1.08 -7.25 16.91
N PHE A 262 0.78 -6.73 15.74
CA PHE A 262 0.74 -5.29 15.50
C PHE A 262 -0.35 -4.58 16.31
N SER A 263 -1.53 -5.16 16.45
CA SER A 263 -2.64 -4.56 17.19
C SER A 263 -2.36 -4.50 18.70
N ASN A 264 -1.73 -5.51 19.25
CA ASN A 264 -1.45 -5.61 20.68
C ASN A 264 -0.12 -4.95 21.07
N PHE A 265 0.83 -4.84 20.14
CA PHE A 265 2.10 -4.18 20.40
C PHE A 265 1.92 -2.70 20.72
N GLN A 266 0.92 -2.04 20.14
CA GLN A 266 0.57 -0.66 20.50
C GLN A 266 0.13 -0.53 21.96
N ALA A 267 -0.53 -1.57 22.50
CA ALA A 267 -1.00 -1.57 23.89
C ALA A 267 0.14 -1.83 24.91
N PHE A 268 1.26 -2.39 24.47
CA PHE A 268 2.41 -2.74 25.30
C PHE A 268 3.70 -2.03 24.88
N ALA A 269 3.59 -1.06 23.98
CA ALA A 269 4.72 -0.45 23.28
C ALA A 269 5.79 0.11 24.22
N ASP A 270 5.40 0.48 25.41
CA ASP A 270 6.26 1.33 26.19
C ASP A 270 7.08 0.59 27.22
N ASP A 271 6.58 -0.49 27.84
CA ASP A 271 7.21 -0.96 29.05
C ASP A 271 7.64 -2.43 29.09
N GLN A 272 7.06 -3.32 28.27
CA GLN A 272 7.34 -4.75 28.43
C GLN A 272 7.23 -5.59 27.14
N PRO A 273 8.14 -5.41 26.17
CA PRO A 273 8.13 -6.19 24.94
C PRO A 273 8.27 -7.71 25.16
N GLU A 274 8.98 -8.12 26.23
CA GLU A 274 9.13 -9.53 26.60
C GLU A 274 7.81 -10.13 27.09
N LEU A 275 7.02 -9.38 27.85
CA LEU A 275 5.70 -9.83 28.30
C LEU A 275 4.72 -9.99 27.16
N TYR A 276 4.83 -9.14 26.15
CA TYR A 276 4.07 -9.22 24.92
C TYR A 276 4.41 -10.46 24.11
N MET A 277 5.68 -10.71 23.86
CA MET A 277 6.15 -11.91 23.15
C MET A 277 5.71 -13.18 23.88
N ASN A 278 5.81 -13.22 25.21
CA ASN A 278 5.34 -14.33 26.01
C ASN A 278 3.81 -14.53 25.92
N ARG A 279 3.02 -13.46 25.81
CA ARG A 279 1.57 -13.55 25.62
C ARG A 279 1.20 -14.01 24.21
N VAL A 280 1.87 -13.52 23.18
CA VAL A 280 1.67 -13.99 21.79
C VAL A 280 2.04 -15.47 21.68
N LEU A 281 3.17 -15.87 22.24
CA LEU A 281 3.61 -17.25 22.28
C LEU A 281 2.65 -18.14 23.08
N ALA A 282 2.19 -17.69 24.25
CA ALA A 282 1.22 -18.45 25.08
C ALA A 282 -0.15 -18.60 24.39
N LYS A 283 -0.60 -17.59 23.66
CA LYS A 283 -1.86 -17.62 22.92
C LYS A 283 -1.80 -18.50 21.68
N ASN A 284 -0.61 -18.71 21.15
CA ASN A 284 -0.36 -19.40 19.88
C ASN A 284 0.59 -20.60 20.07
N THR A 285 0.60 -21.24 21.25
CA THR A 285 1.46 -22.39 21.54
C THR A 285 1.27 -23.57 20.60
N ASP A 286 0.08 -23.70 20.00
CA ASP A 286 -0.19 -24.74 18.99
C ASP A 286 0.44 -24.45 17.64
N LEU A 287 0.97 -23.24 17.44
CA LEU A 287 1.65 -22.80 16.22
C LEU A 287 3.14 -23.12 16.21
N LEU A 288 3.70 -23.39 17.39
CA LEU A 288 5.12 -23.69 17.58
C LEU A 288 5.39 -25.20 17.68
N LYS A 289 4.35 -26.04 17.61
CA LYS A 289 4.42 -27.49 17.50
C LYS A 289 4.23 -27.97 16.07
#